data_be0c1fe9edfaa41f581dc5933576fc5e
#
_entry.id   be0c1fe9edfaa41f581dc5933576fc5e
#
_cell.length_a   1.000
_cell.length_b   1.000
_cell.length_c   1.000
_cell.angle_alpha   90.00
_cell.angle_beta   90.00
_cell.angle_gamma   90.00
#
_symmetry.space_group_name_H-M   'P 1'
#
loop_
_entity.id
_entity.type
_entity.pdbx_description
1 polymer ?
#
loop_
_entity_poly.entity_id
_entity_poly.type
_entity_poly.pdbx_seq_one_letter_code
_entity_poly.pdbx_strand_id
1 'polypeptide(L)'
;LCRDCAACPIEVSELRERVLSILAEKPSLRKFYLGQLIAATTFTLFFGGNGLDALVAGIAVLVICMLQKWVRPVFSTELFFNVTCSLITGIVVNLINLVIPGLHVNQILIGDIMVLIPGIPITNSIRYILSGDLISSFEKLMDSLMQAFGIAAGFMLSLLVIKGNLVDASATYHTWERVVQLVAAALGTLGFCLIFNLRKKYIAVSTVGGFLCWGIFLLLQGHGLSIFVSTLITAVLVGMYGELFAYLLKVPTTILFT
;
A
#
# COMPACT_ATOMS: atom_id res chain seq x y z
N LEU A 1 25.09 5.67 6.15
CA LEU A 1 25.71 6.98 6.15
C LEU A 1 25.59 7.67 7.52
N CYS A 2 24.37 8.00 8.01
CA CYS A 2 24.19 8.71 9.30
C CYS A 2 24.83 7.96 10.48
N ARG A 3 24.77 6.63 10.53
CA ARG A 3 25.45 5.85 11.57
C ARG A 3 26.97 5.88 11.45
N ASP A 4 27.48 5.84 10.21
CA ASP A 4 28.92 5.89 9.95
C ASP A 4 29.47 7.28 10.34
N CYS A 5 28.72 8.35 10.02
CA CYS A 5 29.06 9.71 10.44
C CYS A 5 28.99 9.91 11.96
N ALA A 6 28.08 9.20 12.66
CA ALA A 6 27.98 9.27 14.12
C ALA A 6 29.07 8.46 14.83
N ALA A 7 29.60 7.41 14.17
CA ALA A 7 30.64 6.55 14.74
C ALA A 7 32.06 7.10 14.50
N CYS A 8 32.30 7.73 13.34
CA CYS A 8 33.59 8.35 12.98
C CYS A 8 33.35 9.64 12.21
N PRO A 9 34.07 10.75 12.54
CA PRO A 9 34.00 11.98 11.75
C PRO A 9 34.52 11.69 10.33
N ILE A 10 33.66 11.88 9.35
CA ILE A 10 33.96 11.71 7.93
C ILE A 10 34.30 13.09 7.36
N GLU A 11 35.30 13.16 6.48
CA GLU A 11 35.66 14.39 5.80
C GLU A 11 34.51 14.92 4.93
N VAL A 12 34.31 16.25 4.93
CA VAL A 12 33.15 16.86 4.23
C VAL A 12 33.14 16.54 2.74
N SER A 13 34.30 16.40 2.12
CA SER A 13 34.47 15.98 0.73
C SER A 13 33.93 14.59 0.48
N GLU A 14 34.26 13.62 1.31
CA GLU A 14 33.81 12.24 1.22
C GLU A 14 32.32 12.13 1.55
N LEU A 15 31.82 12.88 2.54
CA LEU A 15 30.40 12.95 2.86
C LEU A 15 29.60 13.45 1.66
N ARG A 16 30.10 14.51 0.99
CA ARG A 16 29.46 15.08 -0.21
C ARG A 16 29.37 14.05 -1.35
N GLU A 17 30.44 13.34 -1.64
CA GLU A 17 30.45 12.30 -2.69
C GLU A 17 29.47 11.16 -2.37
N ARG A 18 29.44 10.69 -1.12
CA ARG A 18 28.50 9.65 -0.68
C ARG A 18 27.03 10.11 -0.76
N VAL A 19 26.75 11.36 -0.38
CA VAL A 19 25.40 11.94 -0.53
C VAL A 19 25.02 12.06 -2.00
N LEU A 20 25.92 12.55 -2.85
CA LEU A 20 25.68 12.65 -4.29
C LEU A 20 25.48 11.28 -4.95
N SER A 21 26.21 10.25 -4.55
CA SER A 21 26.01 8.89 -5.04
C SER A 21 24.63 8.31 -4.65
N ILE A 22 24.16 8.58 -3.42
CA ILE A 22 22.84 8.18 -2.95
C ILE A 22 21.73 8.92 -3.72
N LEU A 23 21.90 10.21 -3.96
CA LEU A 23 20.95 11.01 -4.74
C LEU A 23 20.94 10.65 -6.23
N ALA A 24 22.04 10.13 -6.74
CA ALA A 24 22.14 9.64 -8.12
C ALA A 24 21.48 8.27 -8.34
N GLU A 25 21.27 7.48 -7.27
CA GLU A 25 20.51 6.23 -7.32
C GLU A 25 19.03 6.52 -7.58
N LYS A 26 18.65 6.65 -8.84
CA LYS A 26 17.24 6.77 -9.22
C LYS A 26 16.52 5.44 -8.94
N PRO A 27 15.40 5.45 -8.20
CA PRO A 27 14.60 4.26 -7.99
C PRO A 27 14.18 3.67 -9.35
N SER A 28 14.27 2.35 -9.48
CA SER A 28 13.92 1.67 -10.72
C SER A 28 12.43 1.81 -11.00
N LEU A 29 12.06 2.66 -11.95
CA LEU A 29 10.67 2.86 -12.38
C LEU A 29 9.99 1.53 -12.77
N ARG A 30 10.75 0.58 -13.34
CA ARG A 30 10.22 -0.75 -13.71
C ARG A 30 9.77 -1.53 -12.47
N LYS A 31 10.57 -1.54 -11.39
CA LYS A 31 10.20 -2.20 -10.15
C LYS A 31 8.99 -1.55 -9.50
N PHE A 32 8.91 -0.23 -9.53
CA PHE A 32 7.79 0.53 -8.99
C PHE A 32 6.48 0.17 -9.70
N TYR A 33 6.45 0.19 -11.04
CA TYR A 33 5.24 -0.15 -11.79
C TYR A 33 4.86 -1.64 -11.68
N LEU A 34 5.85 -2.54 -11.66
CA LEU A 34 5.60 -3.96 -11.41
C LEU A 34 5.05 -4.20 -10.00
N GLY A 35 5.57 -3.48 -9.00
CA GLY A 35 5.07 -3.53 -7.63
C GLY A 35 3.61 -3.09 -7.54
N GLN A 36 3.25 -1.99 -8.19
CA GLN A 36 1.86 -1.51 -8.23
C GLN A 36 0.94 -2.52 -8.91
N LEU A 37 1.36 -3.11 -10.03
CA LEU A 37 0.59 -4.12 -10.75
C LEU A 37 0.33 -5.35 -9.87
N ILE A 38 1.37 -5.87 -9.22
CA ILE A 38 1.26 -7.02 -8.31
C ILE A 38 0.35 -6.66 -7.12
N ALA A 39 0.53 -5.49 -6.51
CA ALA A 39 -0.27 -5.07 -5.37
C ALA A 39 -1.76 -4.97 -5.73
N ALA A 40 -2.14 -4.22 -6.76
CA ALA A 40 -3.54 -4.02 -7.14
C ALA A 40 -4.23 -5.36 -7.49
N THR A 41 -3.61 -6.19 -8.33
CA THR A 41 -4.17 -7.48 -8.74
C THR A 41 -4.35 -8.43 -7.56
N THR A 42 -3.35 -8.52 -6.68
CA THR A 42 -3.41 -9.43 -5.52
C THR A 42 -4.37 -8.92 -4.45
N PHE A 43 -4.47 -7.62 -4.20
CA PHE A 43 -5.46 -7.09 -3.26
C PHE A 43 -6.89 -7.21 -3.78
N THR A 44 -7.12 -7.11 -5.10
CA THR A 44 -8.43 -7.44 -5.69
C THR A 44 -8.85 -8.87 -5.35
N LEU A 45 -7.95 -9.85 -5.53
CA LEU A 45 -8.19 -11.24 -5.14
C LEU A 45 -8.38 -11.40 -3.62
N PHE A 46 -7.57 -10.70 -2.83
CA PHE A 46 -7.64 -10.71 -1.37
C PHE A 46 -9.01 -10.27 -0.84
N PHE A 47 -9.62 -9.28 -1.47
CA PHE A 47 -10.95 -8.77 -1.12
C PHE A 47 -12.11 -9.52 -1.79
N GLY A 48 -11.86 -10.70 -2.37
CA GLY A 48 -12.88 -11.59 -2.90
C GLY A 48 -13.24 -11.36 -4.37
N GLY A 49 -12.42 -10.64 -5.11
CA GLY A 49 -12.52 -10.57 -6.58
C GLY A 49 -12.08 -11.87 -7.24
N ASN A 50 -12.55 -12.10 -8.44
CA ASN A 50 -12.17 -13.24 -9.25
C ASN A 50 -10.97 -12.95 -10.17
N GLY A 51 -10.54 -13.93 -10.98
CA GLY A 51 -9.40 -13.76 -11.89
C GLY A 51 -9.60 -12.68 -12.96
N LEU A 52 -10.84 -12.48 -13.44
CA LEU A 52 -11.16 -11.40 -14.38
C LEU A 52 -11.10 -10.04 -13.69
N ASP A 53 -11.58 -9.94 -12.45
CA ASP A 53 -11.48 -8.71 -11.66
C ASP A 53 -10.03 -8.30 -11.43
N ALA A 54 -9.15 -9.28 -11.13
CA ALA A 54 -7.72 -9.04 -10.99
C ALA A 54 -7.07 -8.54 -12.28
N LEU A 55 -7.47 -9.06 -13.44
CA LEU A 55 -6.99 -8.56 -14.73
C LEU A 55 -7.44 -7.11 -14.98
N VAL A 56 -8.70 -6.80 -14.68
CA VAL A 56 -9.22 -5.43 -14.82
C VAL A 56 -8.53 -4.47 -13.86
N ALA A 57 -8.29 -4.86 -12.60
CA ALA A 57 -7.48 -4.09 -11.66
C ALA A 57 -6.06 -3.85 -12.18
N GLY A 58 -5.46 -4.86 -12.83
CA GLY A 58 -4.18 -4.70 -13.51
C GLY A 58 -4.21 -3.63 -14.61
N ILE A 59 -5.28 -3.55 -15.40
CA ILE A 59 -5.45 -2.50 -16.41
C ILE A 59 -5.66 -1.13 -15.74
N ALA A 60 -6.49 -1.08 -14.70
CA ALA A 60 -6.79 0.13 -13.96
C ALA A 60 -5.54 0.73 -13.30
N VAL A 61 -4.70 -0.10 -12.69
CA VAL A 61 -3.44 0.37 -12.09
C VAL A 61 -2.45 0.87 -13.13
N LEU A 62 -2.47 0.36 -14.36
CA LEU A 62 -1.65 0.93 -15.44
C LEU A 62 -2.10 2.36 -15.77
N VAL A 63 -3.41 2.64 -15.71
CA VAL A 63 -3.94 4.02 -15.84
C VAL A 63 -3.41 4.88 -14.69
N ILE A 64 -3.45 4.38 -13.44
CA ILE A 64 -2.86 5.08 -12.29
C ILE A 64 -1.37 5.39 -12.53
N CYS A 65 -0.59 4.41 -13.00
CA CYS A 65 0.82 4.61 -13.34
C CYS A 65 1.04 5.70 -14.40
N MET A 66 0.20 5.72 -15.43
CA MET A 66 0.25 6.77 -16.46
C MET A 66 -0.08 8.14 -15.86
N LEU A 67 -1.13 8.24 -15.05
CA LEU A 67 -1.51 9.49 -14.39
C LEU A 67 -0.43 9.98 -13.41
N GLN A 68 0.18 9.10 -12.64
CA GLN A 68 1.32 9.42 -11.77
C GLN A 68 2.51 9.98 -12.55
N LYS A 69 2.76 9.47 -13.73
CA LYS A 69 3.88 9.93 -14.56
C LYS A 69 3.60 11.27 -15.24
N TRP A 70 2.40 11.48 -15.78
CA TRP A 70 2.08 12.58 -16.68
C TRP A 70 1.31 13.70 -15.99
N VAL A 71 0.41 13.37 -15.08
CA VAL A 71 -0.53 14.31 -14.48
C VAL A 71 -0.04 14.82 -13.12
N ARG A 72 0.61 13.98 -12.31
CA ARG A 72 1.13 14.40 -11.01
C ARG A 72 2.02 15.64 -11.04
N PRO A 73 2.94 15.85 -12.02
CA PRO A 73 3.77 17.04 -12.05
C PRO A 73 2.99 18.35 -12.29
N VAL A 74 1.75 18.27 -12.78
CA VAL A 74 0.89 19.42 -13.05
C VAL A 74 0.19 19.91 -11.79
N PHE A 75 -0.07 19.01 -10.83
CA PHE A 75 -0.75 19.35 -9.59
C PHE A 75 0.23 19.74 -8.49
N SER A 76 -0.01 20.90 -7.86
CA SER A 76 0.75 21.35 -6.70
C SER A 76 0.35 20.63 -5.41
N THR A 77 -0.85 20.05 -5.34
CA THR A 77 -1.42 19.45 -4.13
C THR A 77 -1.77 17.98 -4.39
N GLU A 78 -1.33 17.11 -3.50
CA GLU A 78 -1.63 15.65 -3.56
C GLU A 78 -3.14 15.36 -3.52
N LEU A 79 -3.93 16.20 -2.82
CA LEU A 79 -5.39 16.06 -2.75
C LEU A 79 -6.01 16.06 -4.16
N PHE A 80 -5.77 17.11 -4.96
CA PHE A 80 -6.38 17.24 -6.29
C PHE A 80 -5.87 16.16 -7.24
N PHE A 81 -4.59 15.78 -7.12
CA PHE A 81 -4.06 14.64 -7.87
C PHE A 81 -4.82 13.36 -7.55
N ASN A 82 -5.02 13.06 -6.26
CA ASN A 82 -5.69 11.84 -5.81
C ASN A 82 -7.17 11.81 -6.23
N VAL A 83 -7.90 12.93 -6.12
CA VAL A 83 -9.28 13.05 -6.63
C VAL A 83 -9.34 12.74 -8.12
N THR A 84 -8.48 13.38 -8.92
CA THR A 84 -8.46 13.22 -10.37
C THR A 84 -8.05 11.79 -10.77
N CYS A 85 -7.03 11.25 -10.12
CA CYS A 85 -6.52 9.92 -10.39
C CYS A 85 -7.58 8.85 -10.10
N SER A 86 -8.20 8.89 -8.92
CA SER A 86 -9.23 7.93 -8.52
C SER A 86 -10.52 8.09 -9.33
N LEU A 87 -10.91 9.32 -9.68
CA LEU A 87 -12.06 9.58 -10.56
C LEU A 87 -11.86 8.94 -11.94
N ILE A 88 -10.73 9.22 -12.59
CA ILE A 88 -10.44 8.68 -13.94
C ILE A 88 -10.34 7.16 -13.90
N THR A 89 -9.63 6.59 -12.92
CA THR A 89 -9.49 5.15 -12.76
C THR A 89 -10.85 4.50 -12.51
N GLY A 90 -11.67 5.07 -11.63
CA GLY A 90 -13.01 4.58 -11.37
C GLY A 90 -13.93 4.65 -12.59
N ILE A 91 -13.86 5.71 -13.41
CA ILE A 91 -14.58 5.79 -14.68
C ILE A 91 -14.14 4.67 -15.62
N VAL A 92 -12.84 4.43 -15.77
CA VAL A 92 -12.31 3.38 -16.65
C VAL A 92 -12.82 2.00 -16.22
N VAL A 93 -12.77 1.68 -14.92
CA VAL A 93 -13.28 0.40 -14.38
C VAL A 93 -14.77 0.24 -14.67
N ASN A 94 -15.56 1.28 -14.44
CA ASN A 94 -17.00 1.25 -14.70
C ASN A 94 -17.32 1.15 -16.20
N LEU A 95 -16.56 1.79 -17.09
CA LEU A 95 -16.71 1.62 -18.53
C LEU A 95 -16.40 0.19 -18.98
N ILE A 96 -15.35 -0.41 -18.42
CA ILE A 96 -15.04 -1.84 -18.69
C ILE A 96 -16.19 -2.74 -18.22
N ASN A 97 -16.81 -2.45 -17.06
CA ASN A 97 -17.95 -3.20 -16.57
C ASN A 97 -19.21 -3.07 -17.45
N LEU A 98 -19.37 -1.98 -18.21
CA LEU A 98 -20.45 -1.87 -19.20
C LEU A 98 -20.23 -2.81 -20.40
N VAL A 99 -18.96 -3.06 -20.75
CA VAL A 99 -18.60 -3.95 -21.87
C VAL A 99 -18.57 -5.42 -21.42
N ILE A 100 -18.08 -5.66 -20.20
CA ILE A 100 -17.97 -7.01 -19.59
C ILE A 100 -18.83 -7.01 -18.33
N PRO A 101 -20.15 -7.35 -18.45
CA PRO A 101 -21.03 -7.36 -17.29
C PRO A 101 -20.68 -8.50 -16.33
N GLY A 102 -20.85 -8.26 -15.03
CA GLY A 102 -20.60 -9.26 -13.99
C GLY A 102 -19.26 -9.12 -13.27
N LEU A 103 -18.53 -8.02 -13.50
CA LEU A 103 -17.34 -7.68 -12.72
C LEU A 103 -17.72 -7.20 -11.30
N HIS A 104 -16.92 -7.60 -10.34
CA HIS A 104 -17.02 -7.10 -8.97
C HIS A 104 -16.29 -5.76 -8.83
N VAL A 105 -16.93 -4.69 -9.34
CA VAL A 105 -16.33 -3.34 -9.41
C VAL A 105 -15.80 -2.88 -8.05
N ASN A 106 -16.49 -3.18 -6.95
CA ASN A 106 -16.05 -2.79 -5.61
C ASN A 106 -14.70 -3.41 -5.24
N GLN A 107 -14.51 -4.71 -5.53
CA GLN A 107 -13.27 -5.43 -5.24
C GLN A 107 -12.11 -4.90 -6.08
N ILE A 108 -12.38 -4.56 -7.34
CA ILE A 108 -11.41 -3.94 -8.24
C ILE A 108 -10.97 -2.57 -7.68
N LEU A 109 -11.94 -1.71 -7.36
CA LEU A 109 -11.65 -0.38 -6.81
C LEU A 109 -10.90 -0.44 -5.49
N ILE A 110 -11.24 -1.41 -4.59
CA ILE A 110 -10.52 -1.59 -3.32
C ILE A 110 -9.06 -2.02 -3.58
N GLY A 111 -8.83 -2.92 -4.55
CA GLY A 111 -7.47 -3.31 -4.95
C GLY A 111 -6.64 -2.12 -5.44
N ASP A 112 -7.23 -1.25 -6.26
CA ASP A 112 -6.59 -0.05 -6.79
C ASP A 112 -6.38 1.03 -5.70
N ILE A 113 -7.32 1.17 -4.75
CA ILE A 113 -7.20 2.06 -3.58
C ILE A 113 -5.95 1.72 -2.78
N MET A 114 -5.65 0.43 -2.57
CA MET A 114 -4.48 0.00 -1.77
C MET A 114 -3.16 0.55 -2.31
N VAL A 115 -3.05 0.79 -3.60
CA VAL A 115 -1.86 1.39 -4.22
C VAL A 115 -1.77 2.90 -3.99
N LEU A 116 -2.91 3.57 -3.82
CA LEU A 116 -3.00 5.02 -3.63
C LEU A 116 -2.97 5.45 -2.15
N ILE A 117 -3.33 4.56 -1.22
CA ILE A 117 -3.42 4.88 0.21
C ILE A 117 -2.07 5.41 0.74
N PRO A 118 -2.08 6.55 1.46
CA PRO A 118 -0.88 7.14 2.04
C PRO A 118 -0.45 6.43 3.33
N GLY A 119 -0.11 5.12 3.24
CA GLY A 119 0.23 4.30 4.42
C GLY A 119 1.48 4.79 5.17
N ILE A 120 2.55 5.13 4.44
CA ILE A 120 3.79 5.64 5.04
C ILE A 120 3.58 6.95 5.78
N PRO A 121 2.91 7.99 5.23
CA PRO A 121 2.63 9.22 5.95
C PRO A 121 1.82 8.99 7.23
N ILE A 122 0.80 8.12 7.21
CA ILE A 122 0.00 7.76 8.39
C ILE A 122 0.88 7.12 9.48
N THR A 123 1.68 6.12 9.11
CA THR A 123 2.58 5.43 10.05
C THR A 123 3.60 6.40 10.65
N ASN A 124 4.17 7.27 9.83
CA ASN A 124 5.12 8.28 10.30
C ASN A 124 4.48 9.31 11.23
N SER A 125 3.21 9.71 11.01
CA SER A 125 2.52 10.63 11.90
C SER A 125 2.42 10.05 13.33
N ILE A 126 2.03 8.77 13.45
CA ILE A 126 1.97 8.08 14.75
C ILE A 126 3.35 8.02 15.40
N ARG A 127 4.39 7.75 14.63
CA ARG A 127 5.77 7.74 15.12
C ARG A 127 6.22 9.09 15.64
N TYR A 128 5.86 10.20 14.99
CA TYR A 128 6.16 11.55 15.47
C TYR A 128 5.43 11.86 16.78
N ILE A 129 4.16 11.40 16.95
CA ILE A 129 3.45 11.48 18.23
C ILE A 129 4.25 10.81 19.35
N LEU A 130 4.69 9.58 19.10
CA LEU A 130 5.46 8.79 20.08
C LEU A 130 6.84 9.40 20.38
N SER A 131 7.39 10.17 19.45
CA SER A 131 8.65 10.89 19.62
C SER A 131 8.48 12.28 20.30
N GLY A 132 7.24 12.69 20.62
CA GLY A 132 6.93 13.97 21.26
C GLY A 132 6.86 15.15 20.28
N ASP A 133 7.00 14.95 18.98
CA ASP A 133 6.87 16.00 17.96
C ASP A 133 5.42 16.07 17.46
N LEU A 134 4.58 16.76 18.23
CA LEU A 134 3.15 16.87 17.98
C LEU A 134 2.83 17.71 16.74
N ILE A 135 3.62 18.73 16.44
CA ILE A 135 3.37 19.63 15.31
C ILE A 135 3.57 18.89 13.99
N SER A 136 4.75 18.29 13.80
CA SER A 136 5.04 17.51 12.60
C SER A 136 4.12 16.30 12.44
N SER A 137 3.70 15.71 13.55
CA SER A 137 2.74 14.62 13.57
C SER A 137 1.38 15.05 13.04
N PHE A 138 0.85 16.16 13.55
CA PHE A 138 -0.45 16.66 13.13
C PHE A 138 -0.45 17.07 11.67
N GLU A 139 0.61 17.73 11.19
CA GLU A 139 0.78 18.07 9.78
C GLU A 139 0.72 16.82 8.89
N LYS A 140 1.50 15.78 9.19
CA LYS A 140 1.51 14.52 8.41
C LYS A 140 0.18 13.77 8.48
N LEU A 141 -0.48 13.81 9.64
CA LEU A 141 -1.80 13.20 9.79
C LEU A 141 -2.84 13.90 8.91
N MET A 142 -2.89 15.24 8.96
CA MET A 142 -3.82 16.02 8.13
C MET A 142 -3.56 15.82 6.64
N ASP A 143 -2.31 15.85 6.20
CA ASP A 143 -1.95 15.54 4.82
C ASP A 143 -2.46 14.16 4.39
N SER A 144 -2.29 13.16 5.24
CA SER A 144 -2.73 11.78 4.96
C SER A 144 -4.26 11.66 4.89
N LEU A 145 -4.97 12.33 5.80
CA LEU A 145 -6.43 12.36 5.80
C LEU A 145 -6.98 13.07 4.55
N MET A 146 -6.36 14.17 4.15
CA MET A 146 -6.73 14.89 2.92
C MET A 146 -6.51 14.01 1.67
N GLN A 147 -5.41 13.28 1.62
CA GLN A 147 -5.15 12.33 0.53
C GLN A 147 -6.19 11.21 0.50
N ALA A 148 -6.49 10.59 1.65
CA ALA A 148 -7.51 9.54 1.77
C ALA A 148 -8.89 10.05 1.37
N PHE A 149 -9.26 11.26 1.81
CA PHE A 149 -10.50 11.92 1.42
C PHE A 149 -10.56 12.15 -0.10
N GLY A 150 -9.46 12.61 -0.70
CA GLY A 150 -9.37 12.81 -2.15
C GLY A 150 -9.60 11.51 -2.93
N ILE A 151 -8.98 10.41 -2.50
CA ILE A 151 -9.16 9.09 -3.11
C ILE A 151 -10.62 8.64 -3.01
N ALA A 152 -11.20 8.70 -1.82
CA ALA A 152 -12.59 8.31 -1.58
C ALA A 152 -13.58 9.14 -2.41
N ALA A 153 -13.42 10.47 -2.42
CA ALA A 153 -14.25 11.38 -3.19
C ALA A 153 -14.19 11.09 -4.70
N GLY A 154 -12.98 10.85 -5.24
CA GLY A 154 -12.82 10.55 -6.66
C GLY A 154 -13.51 9.24 -7.08
N PHE A 155 -13.33 8.16 -6.31
CA PHE A 155 -14.03 6.90 -6.60
C PHE A 155 -15.53 7.02 -6.40
N MET A 156 -16.03 7.70 -5.36
CA MET A 156 -17.46 7.94 -5.19
C MET A 156 -18.05 8.73 -6.36
N LEU A 157 -17.39 9.79 -6.81
CA LEU A 157 -17.82 10.56 -7.97
C LEU A 157 -17.87 9.70 -9.24
N SER A 158 -16.93 8.79 -9.44
CA SER A 158 -16.92 7.87 -10.59
C SER A 158 -18.15 6.95 -10.61
N LEU A 159 -18.56 6.45 -9.45
CA LEU A 159 -19.75 5.61 -9.31
C LEU A 159 -21.05 6.40 -9.59
N LEU A 160 -21.14 7.63 -9.09
CA LEU A 160 -22.29 8.50 -9.33
C LEU A 160 -22.45 8.88 -10.80
N VAL A 161 -21.34 9.15 -11.49
CA VAL A 161 -21.37 9.55 -12.92
C VAL A 161 -21.92 8.46 -13.82
N ILE A 162 -21.63 7.17 -13.53
CA ILE A 162 -21.98 6.07 -14.45
C ILE A 162 -23.23 5.30 -14.00
N LYS A 163 -23.41 5.02 -12.71
CA LYS A 163 -24.52 4.18 -12.21
C LYS A 163 -25.66 4.96 -11.54
N GLY A 164 -25.43 6.20 -11.14
CA GLY A 164 -26.42 7.00 -10.42
C GLY A 164 -26.79 6.50 -9.01
N ASN A 165 -26.35 5.30 -8.61
CA ASN A 165 -26.61 4.68 -7.31
C ASN A 165 -25.33 4.16 -6.68
N LEU A 166 -25.24 4.24 -5.36
CA LEU A 166 -24.18 3.60 -4.57
C LEU A 166 -24.32 2.09 -4.66
N VAL A 167 -23.21 1.40 -4.86
CA VAL A 167 -23.17 -0.05 -5.07
C VAL A 167 -23.34 -0.79 -3.75
N ASP A 168 -24.15 -1.87 -3.76
CA ASP A 168 -24.31 -2.74 -2.60
C ASP A 168 -22.98 -3.42 -2.20
N ALA A 169 -22.60 -3.20 -0.95
CA ALA A 169 -21.35 -3.71 -0.37
C ALA A 169 -21.48 -5.16 0.18
N SER A 170 -22.32 -6.01 -0.42
CA SER A 170 -22.48 -7.39 0.02
C SER A 170 -21.41 -8.29 -0.63
N ALA A 171 -20.27 -8.45 0.04
CA ALA A 171 -19.29 -9.47 -0.32
C ALA A 171 -19.59 -10.76 0.44
N THR A 172 -19.93 -11.82 -0.27
CA THR A 172 -20.05 -13.19 0.29
C THR A 172 -18.70 -13.89 0.17
N TYR A 173 -18.06 -14.19 1.30
CA TYR A 173 -16.78 -14.89 1.32
C TYR A 173 -16.97 -16.41 1.39
N HIS A 174 -16.35 -17.16 0.47
CA HIS A 174 -16.32 -18.64 0.48
C HIS A 174 -15.09 -19.19 1.22
N THR A 175 -15.20 -20.41 1.76
CA THR A 175 -14.17 -21.00 2.66
C THR A 175 -12.81 -21.28 2.00
N TRP A 176 -12.75 -21.57 0.69
CA TRP A 176 -11.49 -21.77 -0.04
C TRP A 176 -10.75 -20.45 -0.32
N GLU A 177 -11.44 -19.34 -0.17
CA GLU A 177 -10.88 -18.00 -0.29
C GLU A 177 -9.81 -17.69 0.75
N ARG A 178 -9.79 -18.39 1.89
CA ARG A 178 -8.77 -18.22 2.93
C ARG A 178 -7.35 -18.53 2.42
N VAL A 179 -7.22 -19.57 1.59
CA VAL A 179 -5.94 -19.94 0.98
C VAL A 179 -5.52 -18.88 -0.04
N VAL A 180 -6.47 -18.42 -0.86
CA VAL A 180 -6.24 -17.33 -1.82
C VAL A 180 -5.84 -16.06 -1.10
N GLN A 181 -6.52 -15.71 0.00
CA GLN A 181 -6.19 -14.55 0.82
C GLN A 181 -4.78 -14.64 1.43
N LEU A 182 -4.35 -15.82 1.92
CA LEU A 182 -3.01 -16.03 2.44
C LEU A 182 -1.93 -15.79 1.38
N VAL A 183 -2.12 -16.37 0.20
CA VAL A 183 -1.20 -16.20 -0.92
C VAL A 183 -1.22 -14.75 -1.41
N ALA A 184 -2.41 -14.14 -1.51
CA ALA A 184 -2.57 -12.76 -1.91
C ALA A 184 -1.93 -11.78 -0.91
N ALA A 185 -2.02 -12.05 0.40
CA ALA A 185 -1.34 -11.25 1.43
C ALA A 185 0.18 -11.26 1.25
N ALA A 186 0.76 -12.44 0.97
CA ALA A 186 2.20 -12.56 0.71
C ALA A 186 2.60 -11.84 -0.58
N LEU A 187 1.87 -12.05 -1.68
CA LEU A 187 2.16 -11.42 -2.97
C LEU A 187 1.92 -9.90 -2.93
N GLY A 188 0.86 -9.45 -2.24
CA GLY A 188 0.59 -8.03 -2.03
C GLY A 188 1.72 -7.34 -1.25
N THR A 189 2.21 -7.98 -0.18
CA THR A 189 3.38 -7.50 0.57
C THR A 189 4.63 -7.44 -0.31
N LEU A 190 4.85 -8.44 -1.17
CA LEU A 190 5.93 -8.42 -2.16
C LEU A 190 5.76 -7.23 -3.13
N GLY A 191 4.54 -6.96 -3.60
CA GLY A 191 4.23 -5.80 -4.41
C GLY A 191 4.65 -4.49 -3.72
N PHE A 192 4.28 -4.30 -2.45
CA PHE A 192 4.71 -3.14 -1.67
C PHE A 192 6.22 -3.07 -1.48
N CYS A 193 6.90 -4.20 -1.23
CA CYS A 193 8.36 -4.23 -1.15
C CYS A 193 9.03 -3.71 -2.43
N LEU A 194 8.43 -3.98 -3.59
CA LEU A 194 8.92 -3.47 -4.88
C LEU A 194 8.61 -1.98 -5.06
N ILE A 195 7.41 -1.52 -4.66
CA ILE A 195 7.01 -0.10 -4.69
C ILE A 195 7.99 0.73 -3.86
N PHE A 196 8.31 0.28 -2.65
CA PHE A 196 9.23 0.98 -1.73
C PHE A 196 10.71 0.71 -2.03
N ASN A 197 11.01 0.00 -3.13
CA ASN A 197 12.37 -0.32 -3.57
C ASN A 197 13.24 -0.94 -2.47
N LEU A 198 12.67 -1.85 -1.68
CA LEU A 198 13.41 -2.58 -0.64
C LEU A 198 14.58 -3.36 -1.25
N ARG A 199 15.68 -3.46 -0.48
CA ARG A 199 16.80 -4.31 -0.87
C ARG A 199 16.39 -5.78 -0.85
N LYS A 200 16.85 -6.57 -1.84
CA LYS A 200 16.48 -7.97 -2.04
C LYS A 200 16.50 -8.83 -0.77
N LYS A 201 17.47 -8.60 0.13
CA LYS A 201 17.59 -9.34 1.39
C LYS A 201 16.45 -9.12 2.39
N TYR A 202 15.72 -8.00 2.29
CA TYR A 202 14.60 -7.68 3.20
C TYR A 202 13.26 -8.10 2.60
N ILE A 203 13.16 -8.26 1.28
CA ILE A 203 11.93 -8.64 0.59
C ILE A 203 11.39 -9.97 1.13
N ALA A 204 12.25 -10.98 1.26
CA ALA A 204 11.84 -12.29 1.77
C ALA A 204 11.27 -12.21 3.19
N VAL A 205 11.95 -11.48 4.08
CA VAL A 205 11.51 -11.32 5.48
C VAL A 205 10.17 -10.60 5.54
N SER A 206 10.01 -9.49 4.81
CA SER A 206 8.75 -8.73 4.79
C SER A 206 7.62 -9.56 4.18
N THR A 207 7.86 -10.30 3.10
CA THR A 207 6.84 -11.14 2.45
C THR A 207 6.37 -12.27 3.38
N VAL A 208 7.30 -12.92 4.09
CA VAL A 208 6.96 -13.92 5.12
C VAL A 208 6.20 -13.27 6.26
N GLY A 209 6.58 -12.05 6.67
CA GLY A 209 5.85 -11.27 7.66
C GLY A 209 4.40 -11.01 7.28
N GLY A 210 4.13 -10.61 6.03
CA GLY A 210 2.77 -10.41 5.52
C GLY A 210 1.95 -11.71 5.50
N PHE A 211 2.55 -12.82 5.07
CA PHE A 211 1.92 -14.14 5.13
C PHE A 211 1.56 -14.56 6.56
N LEU A 212 2.50 -14.41 7.49
CA LEU A 212 2.28 -14.75 8.91
C LEU A 212 1.23 -13.85 9.55
N CYS A 213 1.25 -12.56 9.23
CA CYS A 213 0.27 -11.59 9.71
C CYS A 213 -1.16 -12.07 9.41
N TRP A 214 -1.43 -12.35 8.15
CA TRP A 214 -2.77 -12.79 7.75
C TRP A 214 -3.09 -14.19 8.24
N GLY A 215 -2.10 -15.11 8.26
CA GLY A 215 -2.26 -16.46 8.79
C GLY A 215 -2.66 -16.48 10.27
N ILE A 216 -1.97 -15.71 11.10
CA ILE A 216 -2.29 -15.57 12.54
C ILE A 216 -3.69 -14.99 12.71
N PHE A 217 -4.02 -13.94 11.96
CA PHE A 217 -5.35 -13.33 12.01
C PHE A 217 -6.45 -14.34 11.69
N LEU A 218 -6.31 -15.12 10.61
CA LEU A 218 -7.29 -16.15 10.22
C LEU A 218 -7.41 -17.28 11.25
N LEU A 219 -6.30 -17.68 11.87
CA LEU A 219 -6.31 -18.68 12.92
C LEU A 219 -7.09 -18.20 14.15
N LEU A 220 -6.82 -16.97 14.60
CA LEU A 220 -7.53 -16.37 15.75
C LEU A 220 -9.02 -16.20 15.48
N GLN A 221 -9.40 -15.79 14.28
CA GLN A 221 -10.80 -15.73 13.86
C GLN A 221 -11.46 -17.12 13.82
N GLY A 222 -10.74 -18.15 13.39
CA GLY A 222 -11.20 -19.53 13.38
C GLY A 222 -11.51 -20.08 14.79
N HIS A 223 -10.88 -19.54 15.83
CA HIS A 223 -11.16 -19.84 17.23
C HIS A 223 -12.31 -18.99 17.84
N GLY A 224 -13.02 -18.22 17.02
CA GLY A 224 -14.18 -17.44 17.46
C GLY A 224 -13.86 -16.13 18.18
N LEU A 225 -12.61 -15.66 18.12
CA LEU A 225 -12.23 -14.36 18.67
C LEU A 225 -12.81 -13.22 17.82
N SER A 226 -13.19 -12.13 18.47
CA SER A 226 -13.68 -10.95 17.75
C SER A 226 -12.60 -10.36 16.84
N ILE A 227 -13.02 -9.69 15.76
CA ILE A 227 -12.14 -9.03 14.80
C ILE A 227 -11.15 -8.11 15.51
N PHE A 228 -11.64 -7.34 16.49
CA PHE A 228 -10.84 -6.38 17.23
C PHE A 228 -9.69 -7.07 18.01
N VAL A 229 -10.00 -8.12 18.77
CA VAL A 229 -9.01 -8.87 19.57
C VAL A 229 -8.02 -9.59 18.66
N SER A 230 -8.50 -10.20 17.57
CA SER A 230 -7.63 -10.87 16.58
C SER A 230 -6.65 -9.90 15.95
N THR A 231 -7.12 -8.70 15.57
CA THR A 231 -6.26 -7.66 15.00
C THR A 231 -5.22 -7.17 16.00
N LEU A 232 -5.61 -6.94 17.27
CA LEU A 232 -4.70 -6.47 18.31
C LEU A 232 -3.57 -7.49 18.57
N ILE A 233 -3.92 -8.76 18.77
CA ILE A 233 -2.94 -9.82 18.99
C ILE A 233 -2.01 -9.96 17.79
N THR A 234 -2.57 -9.97 16.57
CA THR A 234 -1.78 -10.07 15.34
C THR A 234 -0.82 -8.90 15.21
N ALA A 235 -1.26 -7.67 15.48
CA ALA A 235 -0.42 -6.48 15.40
C ALA A 235 0.77 -6.55 16.38
N VAL A 236 0.54 -7.01 17.61
CA VAL A 236 1.61 -7.19 18.61
C VAL A 236 2.61 -8.25 18.13
N LEU A 237 2.14 -9.42 17.68
CA LEU A 237 3.02 -10.50 17.22
C LEU A 237 3.84 -10.11 15.99
N VAL A 238 3.24 -9.41 15.04
CA VAL A 238 3.94 -8.91 13.84
C VAL A 238 4.91 -7.79 14.21
N GLY A 239 4.56 -6.94 15.19
CA GLY A 239 5.46 -5.95 15.76
C GLY A 239 6.72 -6.61 16.35
N MET A 240 6.54 -7.63 17.18
CA MET A 240 7.66 -8.41 17.74
C MET A 240 8.49 -9.10 16.66
N TYR A 241 7.84 -9.67 15.63
CA TYR A 241 8.53 -10.26 14.47
C TYR A 241 9.42 -9.21 13.77
N GLY A 242 8.87 -8.04 13.49
CA GLY A 242 9.61 -6.95 12.83
C GLY A 242 10.80 -6.46 13.67
N GLU A 243 10.63 -6.29 14.98
CA GLU A 243 11.75 -5.93 15.88
C GLU A 243 12.83 -6.99 15.93
N LEU A 244 12.45 -8.27 16.05
CA LEU A 244 13.40 -9.38 16.09
C LEU A 244 14.27 -9.42 14.82
N PHE A 245 13.63 -9.32 13.64
CA PHE A 245 14.37 -9.33 12.38
C PHE A 245 15.16 -8.04 12.15
N ALA A 246 14.68 -6.90 12.61
CA ALA A 246 15.44 -5.65 12.58
C ALA A 246 16.72 -5.76 13.42
N TYR A 247 16.63 -6.36 14.60
CA TYR A 247 17.79 -6.63 15.47
C TYR A 247 18.77 -7.60 14.82
N LEU A 248 18.28 -8.74 14.29
CA LEU A 248 19.11 -9.75 13.63
C LEU A 248 19.82 -9.21 12.38
N LEU A 249 19.13 -8.40 11.59
CA LEU A 249 19.65 -7.82 10.36
C LEU A 249 20.42 -6.51 10.59
N LYS A 250 20.48 -6.02 11.83
CA LYS A 250 21.11 -4.74 12.24
C LYS A 250 20.61 -3.54 11.42
N VAL A 251 19.31 -3.48 11.20
CA VAL A 251 18.65 -2.38 10.46
C VAL A 251 17.60 -1.68 11.32
N PRO A 252 17.25 -0.43 11.00
CA PRO A 252 16.13 0.23 11.66
C PRO A 252 14.83 -0.56 11.39
N THR A 253 14.00 -0.71 12.42
CA THR A 253 12.68 -1.39 12.32
C THR A 253 11.78 -0.81 11.23
N THR A 254 11.91 0.50 10.99
CA THR A 254 11.15 1.22 9.94
C THR A 254 11.32 0.67 8.53
N ILE A 255 12.41 -0.04 8.22
CA ILE A 255 12.61 -0.66 6.90
C ILE A 255 11.71 -1.88 6.70
N LEU A 256 11.31 -2.55 7.77
CA LEU A 256 10.50 -3.78 7.72
C LEU A 256 9.00 -3.48 7.88
N PHE A 257 8.63 -2.31 8.43
CA PHE A 257 7.25 -1.90 8.68
C PHE A 257 6.69 -0.92 7.63
N THR A 258 7.50 -0.45 6.72
CA THR A 258 7.03 0.33 5.56
C THR A 258 6.69 -0.59 4.42
#